data_ea7a7f59279730096f4ba1a5ba3371f1
#
_entry.id   ea7a7f59279730096f4ba1a5ba3371f1
#
_cell.length_a   1.000
_cell.length_b   1.000
_cell.length_c   1.000
_cell.angle_alpha   90.00
_cell.angle_beta   90.00
_cell.angle_gamma   90.00
#
_symmetry.space_group_name_H-M   'P 1'
#
loop_
_entity.id
_entity.type
_entity.pdbx_description
1 polymer ?
#
loop_
_entity_poly.entity_id
_entity_poly.type
_entity_poly.pdbx_seq_one_letter_code
_entity_poly.pdbx_strand_id
1 'polypeptide(L)'
;MINVLINSDSRYPVNKIAIQATVLDVLRRNNIHGDIEIGITIMGDRKMHEVNKKYRGIDSTTNILSFALEDPSSINELQHIPKIGFVKAPDKVLRLGDILISYPQAINDASLEGVSVEEELRFLVEHGTKHLLGIHHDN
;
A
#
# COMPACT_ATOMS: atom_id res chain seq x y z
N MET A 1 -3.95 15.38 7.37
CA MET A 1 -2.82 15.29 6.44
C MET A 1 -2.53 13.85 6.08
N ILE A 2 -2.34 13.58 4.83
CA ILE A 2 -2.05 12.23 4.40
C ILE A 2 -0.54 12.11 4.17
N ASN A 3 0.06 11.16 4.85
CA ASN A 3 1.50 10.96 4.81
C ASN A 3 1.82 9.65 4.12
N VAL A 4 2.44 9.71 2.96
CA VAL A 4 2.82 8.54 2.18
C VAL A 4 4.32 8.36 2.34
N LEU A 5 4.73 7.31 3.04
CA LEU A 5 6.14 7.04 3.29
C LEU A 5 6.65 6.07 2.24
N ILE A 6 7.51 6.55 1.37
CA ILE A 6 7.99 5.76 0.25
C ILE A 6 9.47 5.44 0.42
N ASN A 7 9.78 4.15 0.49
CA ASN A 7 11.16 3.69 0.54
C ASN A 7 11.44 2.88 -0.71
N SER A 8 12.55 3.14 -1.36
CA SER A 8 12.93 2.37 -2.52
C SER A 8 14.42 2.03 -2.47
N ASP A 9 14.75 0.85 -2.94
CA ASP A 9 16.13 0.43 -3.10
C ASP A 9 16.76 1.36 -4.15
N SER A 10 17.97 1.81 -3.90
CA SER A 10 18.64 2.77 -4.78
C SER A 10 18.86 2.25 -6.20
N ARG A 11 18.79 0.93 -6.39
CA ARG A 11 18.92 0.34 -7.71
C ARG A 11 17.70 0.59 -8.58
N TYR A 12 16.57 0.96 -7.98
CA TYR A 12 15.32 1.05 -8.72
C TYR A 12 14.80 2.48 -8.73
N PRO A 13 14.89 3.16 -9.87
CA PRO A 13 14.41 4.54 -9.96
C PRO A 13 12.88 4.56 -9.94
N VAL A 14 12.31 5.35 -9.06
CA VAL A 14 10.87 5.48 -8.98
C VAL A 14 10.51 6.97 -8.90
N ASN A 15 9.35 7.29 -9.43
CA ASN A 15 8.82 8.64 -9.33
C ASN A 15 7.94 8.71 -8.08
N LYS A 16 8.53 9.16 -6.99
CA LYS A 16 7.82 9.21 -5.71
C LYS A 16 6.62 10.14 -5.74
N ILE A 17 6.73 11.22 -6.50
CA ILE A 17 5.61 12.17 -6.61
C ILE A 17 4.42 11.50 -7.28
N ALA A 18 4.67 10.72 -8.33
CA ALA A 18 3.59 10.02 -9.02
C ALA A 18 2.95 8.96 -8.14
N ILE A 19 3.76 8.24 -7.35
CA ILE A 19 3.26 7.24 -6.42
C ILE A 19 2.38 7.91 -5.36
N GLN A 20 2.86 9.02 -4.80
CA GLN A 20 2.10 9.75 -3.81
C GLN A 20 0.77 10.24 -4.38
N ALA A 21 0.80 10.78 -5.58
CA ALA A 21 -0.41 11.27 -6.24
C ALA A 21 -1.43 10.15 -6.44
N THR A 22 -0.95 8.94 -6.76
CA THR A 22 -1.82 7.80 -6.96
C THR A 22 -2.54 7.42 -5.67
N VAL A 23 -1.79 7.39 -4.55
CA VAL A 23 -2.38 7.09 -3.25
C VAL A 23 -3.43 8.13 -2.88
N LEU A 24 -3.07 9.41 -3.03
CA LEU A 24 -3.98 10.50 -2.68
C LEU A 24 -5.26 10.44 -3.50
N ASP A 25 -5.14 10.09 -4.77
CA ASP A 25 -6.29 9.98 -5.65
C ASP A 25 -7.24 8.86 -5.21
N VAL A 26 -6.70 7.71 -4.85
CA VAL A 26 -7.51 6.59 -4.38
C VAL A 26 -8.25 6.97 -3.10
N LEU A 27 -7.54 7.59 -2.16
CA LEU A 27 -8.15 7.97 -0.89
C LEU A 27 -9.26 9.00 -1.11
N ARG A 28 -9.02 9.97 -1.97
CA ARG A 28 -10.01 11.00 -2.24
C ARG A 28 -11.25 10.43 -2.92
N ARG A 29 -11.07 9.55 -3.89
CA ARG A 29 -12.19 8.93 -4.59
C ARG A 29 -13.06 8.07 -3.67
N ASN A 30 -12.49 7.61 -2.56
CA ASN A 30 -13.20 6.79 -1.61
C ASN A 30 -13.60 7.56 -0.35
N ASN A 31 -13.52 8.88 -0.42
CA ASN A 31 -13.93 9.79 0.68
C ASN A 31 -13.19 9.49 1.99
N ILE A 32 -11.93 9.19 1.89
CA ILE A 32 -11.09 8.95 3.06
C ILE A 32 -10.36 10.24 3.40
N HIS A 33 -10.61 10.76 4.58
CA HIS A 33 -10.03 12.03 5.02
C HIS A 33 -9.37 11.88 6.38
N GLY A 34 -8.62 12.88 6.77
CA GLY A 34 -8.02 12.95 8.09
C GLY A 34 -6.53 12.73 8.05
N ASP A 35 -5.96 12.42 9.20
CA ASP A 35 -4.54 12.17 9.32
C ASP A 35 -4.29 10.68 9.09
N ILE A 36 -3.70 10.37 7.97
CA ILE A 36 -3.53 9.00 7.49
C ILE A 36 -2.08 8.76 7.10
N GLU A 37 -1.59 7.58 7.44
CA GLU A 37 -0.24 7.19 7.07
C GLU A 37 -0.29 5.87 6.32
N ILE A 38 0.48 5.78 5.26
CA ILE A 38 0.58 4.55 4.47
C ILE A 38 2.03 4.40 4.04
N GLY A 39 2.56 3.19 4.11
CA GLY A 39 3.93 2.91 3.73
C GLY A 39 3.99 2.16 2.41
N ILE A 40 4.95 2.52 1.57
CA ILE A 40 5.19 1.83 0.31
C ILE A 40 6.67 1.56 0.22
N THR A 41 7.03 0.30 0.00
CA THR A 41 8.43 -0.10 -0.13
C THR A 41 8.63 -0.82 -1.46
N ILE A 42 9.59 -0.31 -2.24
CA ILE A 42 9.96 -0.90 -3.53
C ILE A 42 11.25 -1.67 -3.32
N MET A 43 11.24 -2.95 -3.63
CA MET A 43 12.35 -3.84 -3.32
C MET A 43 12.65 -4.79 -4.48
N GLY A 44 13.70 -5.59 -4.32
CA GLY A 44 14.04 -6.59 -5.31
C GLY A 44 13.34 -7.91 -5.05
N ASP A 45 13.50 -8.85 -5.98
CA ASP A 45 12.85 -10.15 -5.91
C ASP A 45 13.28 -11.00 -4.73
N ARG A 46 14.55 -10.94 -4.39
CA ARG A 46 15.06 -11.76 -3.30
C ARG A 46 14.37 -11.41 -1.99
N LYS A 47 14.26 -10.13 -1.71
CA LYS A 47 13.62 -9.70 -0.48
C LYS A 47 12.13 -9.98 -0.51
N MET A 48 11.50 -9.79 -1.66
CA MET A 48 10.08 -10.09 -1.81
C MET A 48 9.82 -11.58 -1.59
N HIS A 49 10.70 -12.44 -2.11
CA HIS A 49 10.59 -13.87 -1.92
C HIS A 49 10.66 -14.23 -0.43
N GLU A 50 11.60 -13.63 0.29
CA GLU A 50 11.75 -13.87 1.72
C GLU A 50 10.50 -13.45 2.50
N VAL A 51 9.97 -12.29 2.18
CA VAL A 51 8.78 -11.78 2.85
C VAL A 51 7.56 -12.64 2.55
N ASN A 52 7.40 -13.02 1.29
CA ASN A 52 6.26 -13.84 0.87
C ASN A 52 6.28 -15.20 1.56
N LYS A 53 7.46 -15.79 1.66
CA LYS A 53 7.61 -17.07 2.33
C LYS A 53 7.32 -16.95 3.81
N LYS A 54 7.84 -15.90 4.45
CA LYS A 54 7.69 -15.72 5.89
C LYS A 54 6.26 -15.41 6.30
N TYR A 55 5.58 -14.53 5.57
CA TYR A 55 4.28 -14.04 5.99
C TYR A 55 3.10 -14.72 5.33
N ARG A 56 3.28 -15.32 4.17
CA ARG A 56 2.18 -16.02 3.50
C ARG A 56 2.44 -17.51 3.33
N GLY A 57 3.64 -17.98 3.68
CA GLY A 57 4.00 -19.38 3.52
C GLY A 57 4.18 -19.79 2.06
N ILE A 58 4.34 -18.85 1.16
CA ILE A 58 4.50 -19.13 -0.26
C ILE A 58 5.97 -18.97 -0.64
N ASP A 59 6.59 -20.06 -1.08
CA ASP A 59 8.02 -20.08 -1.36
C ASP A 59 8.29 -19.60 -2.80
N SER A 60 7.98 -18.36 -3.05
CA SER A 60 8.23 -17.72 -4.35
C SER A 60 8.13 -16.22 -4.19
N THR A 61 8.62 -15.49 -5.19
CA THR A 61 8.43 -14.05 -5.21
C THR A 61 7.02 -13.72 -5.69
N THR A 62 6.65 -12.46 -5.59
CA THR A 62 5.38 -11.98 -6.12
C THR A 62 5.57 -10.51 -6.49
N ASN A 63 4.60 -9.93 -7.18
CA ASN A 63 4.72 -8.53 -7.58
C ASN A 63 4.38 -7.58 -6.44
N ILE A 64 3.40 -7.92 -5.61
CA ILE A 64 2.93 -7.00 -4.57
C ILE A 64 2.39 -7.76 -3.36
N LEU A 65 2.62 -7.19 -2.19
CA LEU A 65 2.02 -7.66 -0.94
C LEU A 65 1.48 -6.45 -0.20
N SER A 66 0.29 -6.57 0.35
CA SER A 66 -0.32 -5.50 1.13
C SER A 66 -0.64 -6.02 2.53
N PHE A 67 -0.19 -5.31 3.54
CA PHE A 67 -0.42 -5.67 4.93
C PHE A 67 -1.21 -4.57 5.61
N ALA A 68 -2.47 -4.84 5.91
CA ALA A 68 -3.30 -3.87 6.59
C ALA A 68 -2.95 -3.86 8.08
N LEU A 69 -2.64 -2.69 8.59
CA LEU A 69 -2.40 -2.53 10.02
C LEU A 69 -3.71 -2.29 10.74
N GLU A 70 -4.62 -1.60 10.06
CA GLU A 70 -5.94 -1.38 10.61
C GLU A 70 -6.96 -1.74 9.56
N ASP A 71 -7.86 -2.62 9.93
CA ASP A 71 -8.94 -3.02 9.03
C ASP A 71 -9.88 -1.83 8.89
N PRO A 72 -10.26 -1.45 7.68
CA PRO A 72 -11.24 -0.38 7.48
C PRO A 72 -12.53 -0.60 8.26
N SER A 73 -12.93 -1.83 8.45
CA SER A 73 -14.12 -2.11 9.25
C SER A 73 -13.90 -1.78 10.72
N SER A 74 -12.68 -1.90 11.20
CA SER A 74 -12.39 -1.58 12.59
C SER A 74 -12.33 -0.07 12.82
N ILE A 75 -12.17 0.71 11.76
CA ILE A 75 -12.25 2.15 11.88
C ILE A 75 -13.65 2.54 12.32
N ASN A 76 -14.66 1.94 11.71
CA ASN A 76 -16.04 2.20 12.08
C ASN A 76 -16.30 1.73 13.51
N GLU A 77 -15.74 0.60 13.89
CA GLU A 77 -15.89 0.12 15.24
C GLU A 77 -15.25 1.08 16.23
N LEU A 78 -14.06 1.59 15.92
CA LEU A 78 -13.39 2.54 16.79
C LEU A 78 -14.18 3.84 16.93
N GLN A 79 -14.84 4.26 15.87
CA GLN A 79 -15.65 5.45 15.90
C GLN A 79 -16.89 5.28 16.76
N HIS A 80 -17.35 4.06 16.88
CA HIS A 80 -18.52 3.76 17.69
C HIS A 80 -18.18 3.50 19.15
N ILE A 81 -16.94 3.21 19.44
CA ILE A 81 -16.55 3.04 20.80
C ILE A 81 -16.53 4.39 21.47
N PRO A 82 -17.36 4.57 22.44
CA PRO A 82 -17.38 5.85 23.12
C PRO A 82 -16.07 5.95 23.83
N LYS A 83 -15.47 6.83 23.55
CA LYS A 83 -14.28 6.94 23.81
C LYS A 83 -13.75 7.06 25.02
N ILE A 84 -13.39 6.29 25.35
CA ILE A 84 -12.56 6.10 26.35
C ILE A 84 -11.36 6.86 26.08
N GLY A 85 -10.82 7.49 26.98
CA GLY A 85 -9.79 8.47 26.82
C GLY A 85 -8.71 8.21 25.80
N PHE A 86 -8.40 6.96 25.54
CA PHE A 86 -7.33 6.72 24.61
C PHE A 86 -7.65 7.20 23.20
N VAL A 87 -8.89 7.39 22.94
CA VAL A 87 -9.30 7.87 21.65
C VAL A 87 -8.78 9.26 21.45
N LYS A 88 -8.41 9.87 22.50
CA LYS A 88 -7.84 11.19 22.42
C LYS A 88 -6.35 11.13 22.25
N ALA A 89 -5.85 9.99 21.82
CA ALA A 89 -4.43 9.88 21.51
C ALA A 89 -4.04 11.10 20.69
N PRO A 90 -2.96 11.74 21.05
CA PRO A 90 -2.62 13.00 20.43
C PRO A 90 -2.49 12.91 18.92
N ASP A 91 -1.98 11.82 18.44
CA ASP A 91 -1.71 11.76 17.03
C ASP A 91 -2.92 11.38 16.19
N LYS A 92 -3.84 10.65 16.72
CA LYS A 92 -5.02 10.24 15.95
C LYS A 92 -4.71 9.85 14.51
N VAL A 93 -3.49 9.44 14.25
CA VAL A 93 -3.10 9.08 12.91
C VAL A 93 -3.56 7.67 12.62
N LEU A 94 -4.27 7.51 11.51
CA LEU A 94 -4.71 6.20 11.09
C LEU A 94 -3.64 5.59 10.19
N ARG A 95 -3.05 4.50 10.64
CA ARG A 95 -2.05 3.82 9.83
C ARG A 95 -2.72 2.71 9.06
N LEU A 96 -2.88 2.93 7.76
CA LEU A 96 -3.59 1.97 6.92
C LEU A 96 -2.79 0.68 6.74
N GLY A 97 -1.49 0.79 6.61
CA GLY A 97 -0.66 -0.40 6.44
C GLY A 97 0.49 -0.17 5.49
N ASP A 98 1.03 -1.27 4.99
CA ASP A 98 2.20 -1.24 4.13
C ASP A 98 1.95 -1.99 2.83
N ILE A 99 2.48 -1.44 1.76
CA ILE A 99 2.45 -2.04 0.43
C ILE A 99 3.89 -2.31 0.03
N LEU A 100 4.20 -3.57 -0.28
CA LEU A 100 5.53 -3.96 -0.73
C LEU A 100 5.43 -4.34 -2.20
N ILE A 101 6.33 -3.80 -3.02
CA ILE A 101 6.31 -4.05 -4.46
C ILE A 101 7.69 -4.53 -4.90
N SER A 102 7.73 -5.60 -5.69
CA SER A 102 8.97 -6.05 -6.31
C SER A 102 9.13 -5.33 -7.63
N TYR A 103 10.19 -4.54 -7.74
CA TYR A 103 10.47 -3.79 -8.96
C TYR A 103 10.75 -4.72 -10.14
N PRO A 104 11.57 -5.78 -9.99
CA PRO A 104 11.80 -6.72 -11.09
C PRO A 104 10.51 -7.36 -11.60
N GLN A 105 9.59 -7.70 -10.70
CA GLN A 105 8.31 -8.26 -11.12
C GLN A 105 7.44 -7.21 -11.83
N ALA A 106 7.53 -5.97 -11.39
CA ALA A 106 6.81 -4.88 -12.07
C ALA A 106 7.33 -4.69 -13.48
N ILE A 107 8.66 -4.80 -13.69
CA ILE A 107 9.23 -4.73 -15.02
C ILE A 107 8.68 -5.85 -15.89
N ASN A 108 8.65 -7.06 -15.35
CA ASN A 108 8.17 -8.22 -16.08
C ASN A 108 6.69 -8.07 -16.44
N ASP A 109 5.89 -7.65 -15.50
CA ASP A 109 4.45 -7.45 -15.73
C ASP A 109 4.21 -6.35 -16.75
N ALA A 110 4.96 -5.25 -16.67
CA ALA A 110 4.84 -4.14 -17.61
C ALA A 110 5.13 -4.62 -19.03
N SER A 111 6.18 -5.43 -19.17
CA SER A 111 6.56 -5.97 -20.48
C SER A 111 5.44 -6.86 -21.04
N LEU A 112 4.85 -7.69 -20.21
CA LEU A 112 3.79 -8.58 -20.64
C LEU A 112 2.52 -7.82 -21.04
N GLU A 113 2.25 -6.71 -20.35
CA GLU A 113 1.05 -5.92 -20.60
C GLU A 113 1.24 -4.83 -21.63
N GLY A 114 2.47 -4.61 -22.06
CA GLY A 114 2.75 -3.58 -23.06
C GLY A 114 2.63 -2.16 -22.53
N VAL A 115 2.95 -1.95 -21.25
CA VAL A 115 2.91 -0.64 -20.63
C VAL A 115 4.29 -0.29 -20.08
N SER A 116 4.48 0.95 -19.66
CA SER A 116 5.74 1.36 -19.06
C SER A 116 5.80 0.83 -17.61
N VAL A 117 7.01 0.74 -17.09
CA VAL A 117 7.20 0.34 -15.70
C VAL A 117 6.51 1.35 -14.76
N GLU A 118 6.56 2.62 -15.11
CA GLU A 118 5.93 3.64 -14.30
C GLU A 118 4.41 3.45 -14.26
N GLU A 119 3.81 3.11 -15.39
CA GLU A 119 2.37 2.83 -15.43
C GLU A 119 2.03 1.60 -14.59
N GLU A 120 2.89 0.57 -14.67
CA GLU A 120 2.66 -0.64 -13.91
C GLU A 120 2.77 -0.37 -12.41
N LEU A 121 3.77 0.42 -12.00
CA LEU A 121 3.93 0.77 -10.60
C LEU A 121 2.70 1.52 -10.08
N ARG A 122 2.17 2.45 -10.88
CA ARG A 122 0.97 3.16 -10.48
C ARG A 122 -0.23 2.22 -10.33
N PHE A 123 -0.35 1.27 -11.25
CA PHE A 123 -1.42 0.28 -11.17
C PHE A 123 -1.30 -0.54 -9.88
N LEU A 124 -0.09 -1.01 -9.56
CA LEU A 124 0.14 -1.80 -8.36
C LEU A 124 -0.11 -0.99 -7.09
N VAL A 125 0.30 0.27 -7.07
CA VAL A 125 0.07 1.14 -5.92
C VAL A 125 -1.43 1.38 -5.73
N GLU A 126 -2.15 1.62 -6.81
CA GLU A 126 -3.59 1.80 -6.74
C GLU A 126 -4.26 0.54 -6.20
N HIS A 127 -3.87 -0.60 -6.73
CA HIS A 127 -4.42 -1.89 -6.32
C HIS A 127 -4.15 -2.16 -4.84
N GLY A 128 -2.90 -1.94 -4.41
CA GLY A 128 -2.53 -2.15 -3.01
C GLY A 128 -3.25 -1.21 -2.06
N THR A 129 -3.40 0.05 -2.47
CA THR A 129 -4.10 1.03 -1.64
C THR A 129 -5.56 0.62 -1.45
N LYS A 130 -6.20 0.18 -2.54
CA LYS A 130 -7.59 -0.29 -2.46
C LYS A 130 -7.70 -1.49 -1.54
N HIS A 131 -6.73 -2.40 -1.58
CA HIS A 131 -6.73 -3.56 -0.68
C HIS A 131 -6.65 -3.13 0.77
N LEU A 132 -5.84 -2.14 1.08
CA LEU A 132 -5.73 -1.65 2.45
C LEU A 132 -7.04 -1.02 2.92
N LEU A 133 -7.84 -0.50 2.00
CA LEU A 133 -9.14 0.06 2.31
C LEU A 133 -10.24 -1.00 2.37
N GLY A 134 -9.89 -2.25 2.12
CA GLY A 134 -10.88 -3.32 2.12
C GLY A 134 -11.71 -3.41 0.86
N ILE A 135 -11.29 -2.72 -0.20
CA ILE A 135 -11.99 -2.75 -1.47
C ILE A 135 -11.45 -3.90 -2.30
N HIS A 136 -12.29 -4.85 -2.62
CA HIS A 136 -11.89 -6.00 -3.41
C HIS A 136 -12.62 -5.96 -4.75
N HIS A 137 -11.85 -6.26 -5.79
CA HIS A 137 -12.47 -6.34 -7.09
C HIS A 137 -12.93 -7.77 -7.28
N ASP A 138 -14.23 -7.89 -7.46
CA ASP A 138 -14.73 -9.20 -7.66
C ASP A 138 -14.74 -9.45 -9.10
N ASN A 139 -13.86 -10.00 -9.56
CA ASN A 139 -13.97 -10.45 -10.91
C ASN A 139 -12.80 -11.05 -11.36
#